data_1be5086791378097be93320c3f22483b
#
_entry.id   1be5086791378097be93320c3f22483b
#
_cell.length_a   1.000
_cell.length_b   1.000
_cell.length_c   1.000
_cell.angle_alpha   90.00
_cell.angle_beta   90.00
_cell.angle_gamma   90.00
#
_symmetry.space_group_name_H-M   'P 1'
#
loop_
_entity.id
_entity.type
_entity.pdbx_description
1 polymer ?
#
loop_
_entity_poly.entity_id
_entity_poly.type
_entity_poly.pdbx_seq_one_letter_code
_entity_poly.pdbx_strand_id
1 'polypeptide(L)'
;NANPDLKWEKKEEWNLGFDYGFFNERLSGSIDLYQRTTRDMVWEYNVPRPPYLYPTILANAGTMKNKGLEIRLSAIPVQTKNFQWVTTFNYSTNSNEVVSLSNNQFRVESGYFYAGYLGNTIKQDTHIVKEGEQMGNFYGFKSIDVDENGKWIIQGKDGNPKPIDQQQQEDKMVLGNGLPKHFLSWDNTFTFKNFDLNLTMRGAFKYQILNTPRLYYEVPVSLAHGNLMATAYDPVFGKRPLNDHQELQYVSYYLSLIHISEPT
;
A
#
# COMPACT_ATOMS: atom_id res chain seq x y z
N ASN A 1 -29.25 2.58 6.68
CA ASN A 1 -30.11 3.57 6.03
C ASN A 1 -30.17 3.31 4.53
N ALA A 2 -31.38 3.31 3.93
CA ALA A 2 -31.52 3.28 2.48
C ALA A 2 -31.18 4.66 1.91
N ASN A 3 -30.48 4.67 0.77
CA ASN A 3 -30.20 5.87 0.01
C ASN A 3 -30.88 5.74 -1.37
N PRO A 4 -32.01 6.42 -1.60
CA PRO A 4 -32.73 6.35 -2.88
C PRO A 4 -31.95 7.00 -4.03
N ASP A 5 -30.99 7.86 -3.73
CA ASP A 5 -30.15 8.55 -4.73
C ASP A 5 -28.87 7.78 -5.06
N LEU A 6 -28.72 6.54 -4.57
CA LEU A 6 -27.56 5.71 -4.86
C LEU A 6 -27.51 5.36 -6.34
N LYS A 7 -26.40 5.65 -6.98
CA LYS A 7 -26.18 5.45 -8.42
C LYS A 7 -24.88 4.70 -8.69
N TRP A 8 -24.67 4.33 -9.95
CA TRP A 8 -23.44 3.71 -10.41
C TRP A 8 -22.28 4.69 -10.40
N GLU A 9 -21.10 4.20 -10.02
CA GLU A 9 -19.84 4.93 -10.21
C GLU A 9 -19.58 5.16 -11.70
N LYS A 10 -19.02 6.32 -12.04
CA LYS A 10 -18.66 6.69 -13.39
C LYS A 10 -17.16 6.68 -13.57
N LYS A 11 -16.70 6.03 -14.62
CA LYS A 11 -15.31 5.95 -14.98
C LYS A 11 -15.08 6.62 -16.34
N GLU A 12 -14.21 7.62 -16.33
CA GLU A 12 -13.71 8.31 -17.52
C GLU A 12 -12.25 7.94 -17.70
N GLU A 13 -11.84 7.56 -18.90
CA GLU A 13 -10.47 7.17 -19.20
C GLU A 13 -10.05 7.69 -20.55
N TRP A 14 -8.83 8.21 -20.61
CA TRP A 14 -8.14 8.41 -21.87
C TRP A 14 -6.81 7.62 -21.84
N ASN A 15 -6.44 7.09 -23.00
CA ASN A 15 -5.24 6.33 -23.21
C ASN A 15 -4.56 6.82 -24.49
N LEU A 16 -3.24 6.99 -24.43
CA LEU A 16 -2.39 7.26 -25.58
C LEU A 16 -1.39 6.13 -25.68
N GLY A 17 -1.57 5.28 -26.69
CA GLY A 17 -0.72 4.14 -26.98
C GLY A 17 0.13 4.35 -28.24
N PHE A 18 1.35 3.85 -28.20
CA PHE A 18 2.27 3.80 -29.34
C PHE A 18 2.89 2.41 -29.44
N ASP A 19 2.59 1.72 -30.56
CA ASP A 19 3.18 0.43 -30.90
C ASP A 19 4.28 0.60 -31.93
N TYR A 20 5.34 -0.18 -31.80
CA TYR A 20 6.47 -0.16 -32.72
C TYR A 20 6.98 -1.57 -33.02
N GLY A 21 7.49 -1.75 -34.24
CA GLY A 21 8.12 -2.97 -34.70
C GLY A 21 9.27 -2.65 -35.66
N PHE A 22 10.43 -3.26 -35.40
CA PHE A 22 11.63 -3.09 -36.19
C PHE A 22 12.26 -4.43 -36.56
N PHE A 23 13.03 -4.45 -37.66
CA PHE A 23 13.78 -5.62 -38.10
C PHE A 23 12.90 -6.86 -38.34
N ASN A 24 11.76 -6.71 -39.04
CA ASN A 24 10.75 -7.76 -39.26
C ASN A 24 10.26 -8.35 -37.93
N GLU A 25 9.81 -7.50 -37.04
CA GLU A 25 9.27 -7.85 -35.68
C GLU A 25 10.29 -8.51 -34.73
N ARG A 26 11.59 -8.47 -35.06
CA ARG A 26 12.62 -8.95 -34.14
C ARG A 26 12.82 -8.06 -32.91
N LEU A 27 12.39 -6.81 -33.01
CA LEU A 27 12.30 -5.87 -31.91
C LEU A 27 10.95 -5.19 -32.00
N SER A 28 10.08 -5.41 -31.04
CA SER A 28 8.74 -4.82 -31.00
C SER A 28 8.36 -4.42 -29.60
N GLY A 29 7.36 -3.58 -29.46
CA GLY A 29 6.88 -3.17 -28.16
C GLY A 29 5.76 -2.14 -28.24
N SER A 30 5.31 -1.76 -27.05
CA SER A 30 4.31 -0.70 -26.86
C SER A 30 4.69 0.22 -25.71
N ILE A 31 4.20 1.44 -25.78
CA ILE A 31 4.25 2.43 -24.71
C ILE A 31 2.85 3.00 -24.58
N ASP A 32 2.25 2.87 -23.41
CA ASP A 32 0.91 3.32 -23.12
C ASP A 32 0.92 4.30 -21.94
N LEU A 33 0.31 5.47 -22.15
CA LEU A 33 0.07 6.48 -21.12
C LEU A 33 -1.42 6.57 -20.89
N TYR A 34 -1.86 6.42 -19.65
CA TYR A 34 -3.28 6.52 -19.33
C TYR A 34 -3.56 7.43 -18.15
N GLN A 35 -4.74 8.02 -18.16
CA GLN A 35 -5.34 8.67 -17.01
C GLN A 35 -6.80 8.27 -16.91
N ARG A 36 -7.18 7.83 -15.71
CA ARG A 36 -8.52 7.37 -15.37
C ARG A 36 -9.05 8.19 -14.21
N THR A 37 -10.26 8.70 -14.32
CA THR A 37 -10.97 9.38 -13.24
C THR A 37 -12.24 8.61 -12.92
N THR A 38 -12.37 8.15 -11.68
CA THR A 38 -13.58 7.53 -11.15
C THR A 38 -14.32 8.57 -10.34
N ARG A 39 -15.56 8.89 -10.73
CA ARG A 39 -16.45 9.83 -10.05
C ARG A 39 -17.61 9.09 -9.42
N ASP A 40 -18.29 9.77 -8.52
CA ASP A 40 -19.45 9.23 -7.82
C ASP A 40 -19.12 7.90 -7.09
N MET A 41 -17.89 7.76 -6.56
CA MET A 41 -17.48 6.57 -5.81
C MET A 41 -18.39 6.38 -4.60
N VAL A 42 -18.82 5.13 -4.38
CA VAL A 42 -19.66 4.77 -3.24
C VAL A 42 -18.78 4.61 -2.01
N TRP A 43 -19.16 5.33 -0.98
CA TRP A 43 -18.50 5.26 0.32
C TRP A 43 -19.50 5.26 1.46
N GLU A 44 -19.10 4.82 2.65
CA GLU A 44 -19.91 4.85 3.84
C GLU A 44 -19.68 6.16 4.61
N TYR A 45 -20.73 6.95 4.78
CA TYR A 45 -20.71 8.25 5.44
C TYR A 45 -21.41 8.20 6.78
N ASN A 46 -20.80 8.84 7.79
CA ASN A 46 -21.46 9.05 9.07
C ASN A 46 -22.57 10.08 8.92
N VAL A 47 -23.71 9.80 9.52
CA VAL A 47 -24.91 10.65 9.52
C VAL A 47 -25.47 10.82 10.93
N PRO A 48 -26.12 11.97 11.22
CA PRO A 48 -26.67 12.26 12.54
C PRO A 48 -27.86 11.35 12.86
N ARG A 49 -28.04 11.08 14.13
CA ARG A 49 -29.18 10.33 14.64
C ARG A 49 -29.91 11.16 15.70
N PRO A 50 -31.16 11.56 15.51
CA PRO A 50 -32.00 11.46 14.32
C PRO A 50 -31.59 12.45 13.22
N PRO A 51 -32.08 12.41 11.97
CA PRO A 51 -33.26 11.63 11.52
C PRO A 51 -32.92 10.22 11.01
N TYR A 52 -31.64 9.88 10.86
CA TYR A 52 -31.24 8.57 10.33
C TYR A 52 -31.37 7.47 11.39
N LEU A 53 -31.81 6.28 10.98
CA LEU A 53 -32.00 5.12 11.87
C LEU A 53 -30.64 4.53 12.29
N TYR A 54 -29.70 4.43 11.35
CA TYR A 54 -28.34 3.92 11.57
C TYR A 54 -27.33 5.05 11.48
N PRO A 55 -26.14 4.93 12.10
CA PRO A 55 -25.13 5.98 12.15
C PRO A 55 -24.45 6.25 10.82
N THR A 56 -24.64 5.36 9.83
CA THR A 56 -23.97 5.44 8.53
C THR A 56 -24.95 5.26 7.36
N ILE A 57 -24.56 5.76 6.18
CA ILE A 57 -25.27 5.62 4.93
C ILE A 57 -24.24 5.47 3.78
N LEU A 58 -24.58 4.60 2.82
CA LEU A 58 -23.81 4.53 1.57
C LEU A 58 -24.23 5.68 0.64
N ALA A 59 -23.27 6.44 0.13
CA ALA A 59 -23.52 7.54 -0.76
C ALA A 59 -22.43 7.70 -1.83
N ASN A 60 -22.79 8.26 -2.98
CA ASN A 60 -21.87 8.54 -4.08
C ASN A 60 -21.27 9.93 -3.92
N ALA A 61 -20.10 10.05 -3.30
CA ALA A 61 -19.49 11.36 -3.09
C ALA A 61 -18.00 11.42 -3.40
N GLY A 62 -17.32 10.29 -3.52
CA GLY A 62 -15.88 10.26 -3.79
C GLY A 62 -15.50 10.47 -5.24
N THR A 63 -14.31 11.02 -5.44
CA THR A 63 -13.63 11.08 -6.75
C THR A 63 -12.18 10.66 -6.59
N MET A 64 -11.73 9.74 -7.44
CA MET A 64 -10.35 9.26 -7.46
C MET A 64 -9.77 9.35 -8.87
N LYS A 65 -8.50 9.71 -8.97
CA LYS A 65 -7.75 9.78 -10.20
C LYS A 65 -6.59 8.78 -10.17
N ASN A 66 -6.43 8.05 -11.27
CA ASN A 66 -5.31 7.15 -11.49
C ASN A 66 -4.62 7.55 -12.79
N LYS A 67 -3.28 7.53 -12.79
CA LYS A 67 -2.46 7.75 -13.98
C LYS A 67 -1.30 6.78 -13.98
N GLY A 68 -0.91 6.33 -15.17
CA GLY A 68 0.17 5.37 -15.28
C GLY A 68 0.85 5.39 -16.64
N LEU A 69 1.98 4.69 -16.65
CA LEU A 69 2.78 4.38 -17.82
C LEU A 69 2.98 2.88 -17.85
N GLU A 70 2.76 2.29 -19.02
CA GLU A 70 3.05 0.88 -19.31
C GLU A 70 3.99 0.80 -20.48
N ILE A 71 5.04 -0.02 -20.36
CA ILE A 71 6.04 -0.24 -21.40
C ILE A 71 6.20 -1.74 -21.58
N ARG A 72 6.07 -2.18 -22.82
CA ARG A 72 6.43 -3.53 -23.24
C ARG A 72 7.54 -3.47 -24.29
N LEU A 73 8.56 -4.28 -24.08
CA LEU A 73 9.65 -4.49 -25.04
C LEU A 73 9.80 -5.98 -25.27
N SER A 74 9.67 -6.41 -26.51
CA SER A 74 9.86 -7.79 -26.94
C SER A 74 10.99 -7.85 -27.98
N ALA A 75 11.86 -8.81 -27.83
CA ALA A 75 12.99 -9.00 -28.74
C ALA A 75 13.22 -10.49 -29.05
N ILE A 76 13.73 -10.75 -30.25
CA ILE A 76 14.27 -12.05 -30.68
C ILE A 76 15.78 -11.87 -30.91
N PRO A 77 16.63 -11.84 -29.84
CA PRO A 77 18.06 -11.55 -29.97
C PRO A 77 18.77 -12.60 -30.82
N VAL A 78 18.38 -13.87 -30.69
CA VAL A 78 18.97 -14.96 -31.44
C VAL A 78 17.88 -15.80 -32.09
N GLN A 79 18.04 -16.03 -33.38
CA GLN A 79 17.19 -16.93 -34.16
C GLN A 79 18.04 -17.68 -35.19
N THR A 80 18.16 -18.99 -35.02
CA THR A 80 18.86 -19.89 -35.93
C THR A 80 17.96 -21.07 -36.28
N LYS A 81 18.41 -21.97 -37.13
CA LYS A 81 17.65 -23.19 -37.51
C LYS A 81 17.29 -24.08 -36.31
N ASN A 82 18.16 -24.13 -35.28
CA ASN A 82 18.03 -25.03 -34.15
C ASN A 82 17.87 -24.34 -32.79
N PHE A 83 18.02 -23.02 -32.75
CA PHE A 83 17.94 -22.27 -31.50
C PHE A 83 17.23 -20.93 -31.72
N GLN A 84 16.28 -20.62 -30.86
CA GLN A 84 15.60 -19.33 -30.76
C GLN A 84 15.57 -18.87 -29.32
N TRP A 85 15.84 -17.58 -29.12
CA TRP A 85 15.60 -16.90 -27.84
C TRP A 85 14.67 -15.74 -28.07
N VAL A 86 13.53 -15.77 -27.37
CA VAL A 86 12.56 -14.68 -27.29
C VAL A 86 12.60 -14.13 -25.88
N THR A 87 12.72 -12.82 -25.74
CA THR A 87 12.70 -12.16 -24.45
C THR A 87 11.68 -11.02 -24.46
N THR A 88 10.91 -10.90 -23.39
CA THR A 88 9.92 -9.83 -23.22
C THR A 88 10.09 -9.20 -21.85
N PHE A 89 10.23 -7.88 -21.84
CA PHE A 89 10.29 -7.06 -20.64
C PHE A 89 9.04 -6.19 -20.57
N ASN A 90 8.36 -6.20 -19.42
CA ASN A 90 7.24 -5.31 -19.15
C ASN A 90 7.53 -4.49 -17.90
N TYR A 91 7.24 -3.22 -17.99
CA TYR A 91 7.30 -2.28 -16.88
C TYR A 91 5.99 -1.52 -16.79
N SER A 92 5.44 -1.40 -15.58
CA SER A 92 4.33 -0.51 -15.34
C SER A 92 4.50 0.29 -14.05
N THR A 93 4.02 1.52 -14.07
CA THR A 93 3.92 2.37 -12.89
C THR A 93 2.54 2.98 -12.82
N ASN A 94 2.02 3.08 -11.59
CA ASN A 94 0.72 3.68 -11.32
C ASN A 94 0.84 4.68 -10.16
N SER A 95 0.13 5.78 -10.29
CA SER A 95 -0.07 6.75 -9.23
C SER A 95 -1.56 7.04 -9.10
N ASN A 96 -2.09 6.91 -7.89
CA ASN A 96 -3.47 7.26 -7.59
C ASN A 96 -3.54 8.50 -6.69
N GLU A 97 -4.66 9.19 -6.71
CA GLU A 97 -4.93 10.37 -5.89
C GLU A 97 -6.41 10.40 -5.52
N VAL A 98 -6.70 10.58 -4.26
CA VAL A 98 -8.04 10.88 -3.76
C VAL A 98 -8.31 12.35 -4.04
N VAL A 99 -9.10 12.65 -5.07
CA VAL A 99 -9.37 14.05 -5.47
C VAL A 99 -10.36 14.70 -4.53
N SER A 100 -11.43 13.95 -4.16
CA SER A 100 -12.45 14.41 -3.20
C SER A 100 -13.09 13.23 -2.50
N LEU A 101 -13.45 13.45 -1.23
CA LEU A 101 -14.26 12.54 -0.41
C LEU A 101 -15.66 13.08 -0.18
N SER A 102 -16.03 14.17 -0.80
CA SER A 102 -17.25 14.92 -0.52
C SER A 102 -18.01 15.28 -1.79
N ASN A 103 -19.31 15.51 -1.65
CA ASN A 103 -20.18 16.14 -2.64
C ASN A 103 -21.03 17.25 -1.95
N ASN A 104 -22.03 17.75 -2.65
CA ASN A 104 -22.90 18.82 -2.11
C ASN A 104 -23.75 18.38 -0.92
N GLN A 105 -24.04 17.08 -0.79
CA GLN A 105 -24.93 16.51 0.22
C GLN A 105 -24.17 15.80 1.35
N PHE A 106 -23.11 15.06 1.01
CA PHE A 106 -22.29 14.30 1.96
C PHE A 106 -20.88 14.89 2.01
N ARG A 107 -20.49 15.34 3.19
CA ARG A 107 -19.19 15.99 3.40
C ARG A 107 -18.38 15.28 4.47
N VAL A 108 -17.10 15.11 4.18
CA VAL A 108 -16.08 14.77 5.17
C VAL A 108 -15.36 16.07 5.51
N GLU A 109 -15.83 16.78 6.53
CA GLU A 109 -15.34 18.14 6.89
C GLU A 109 -13.83 18.19 7.16
N SER A 110 -13.26 17.09 7.70
CA SER A 110 -11.82 16.95 7.92
C SER A 110 -11.01 16.79 6.62
N GLY A 111 -11.67 16.45 5.49
CA GLY A 111 -10.99 16.05 4.24
C GLY A 111 -10.26 14.71 4.33
N TYR A 112 -10.46 13.94 5.41
CA TYR A 112 -9.89 12.61 5.59
C TYR A 112 -10.75 11.73 6.51
N PHE A 113 -10.53 10.42 6.45
CA PHE A 113 -11.00 9.45 7.44
C PHE A 113 -9.96 8.35 7.64
N TYR A 114 -10.10 7.65 8.76
CA TYR A 114 -9.24 6.52 9.09
C TYR A 114 -9.86 5.21 8.61
N ALA A 115 -9.01 4.23 8.31
CA ALA A 115 -9.40 2.92 7.83
C ALA A 115 -8.44 1.82 8.32
N GLY A 116 -8.83 0.55 8.12
CA GLY A 116 -7.98 -0.58 8.49
C GLY A 116 -7.93 -0.81 9.99
N TYR A 117 -9.08 -0.74 10.66
CA TYR A 117 -9.18 -0.94 12.10
C TYR A 117 -8.67 -2.32 12.53
N LEU A 118 -7.70 -2.33 13.45
CA LEU A 118 -7.14 -3.51 14.08
C LEU A 118 -7.89 -3.82 15.37
N GLY A 119 -8.90 -4.64 15.30
CA GLY A 119 -9.71 -5.25 16.35
C GLY A 119 -9.46 -4.94 17.83
N ASN A 120 -10.05 -5.71 18.71
CA ASN A 120 -10.20 -5.38 20.14
C ASN A 120 -8.90 -5.24 20.94
N THR A 121 -7.80 -5.82 20.52
CA THR A 121 -6.55 -5.77 21.31
C THR A 121 -5.78 -4.47 21.05
N ILE A 122 -5.70 -4.03 19.79
CA ILE A 122 -4.92 -2.84 19.41
C ILE A 122 -5.78 -1.59 19.35
N LYS A 123 -7.05 -1.71 18.90
CA LYS A 123 -8.05 -0.63 18.83
C LYS A 123 -7.57 0.63 18.09
N GLN A 124 -6.79 0.44 17.02
CA GLN A 124 -6.24 1.51 16.22
C GLN A 124 -6.52 1.29 14.75
N ASP A 125 -6.70 2.38 14.01
CA ASP A 125 -6.73 2.38 12.55
C ASP A 125 -5.30 2.46 12.02
N THR A 126 -5.03 1.75 10.92
CA THR A 126 -3.69 1.64 10.34
C THR A 126 -3.49 2.52 9.12
N HIS A 127 -4.56 3.01 8.54
CA HIS A 127 -4.54 3.77 7.29
C HIS A 127 -5.26 5.11 7.44
N ILE A 128 -4.87 6.05 6.59
CA ILE A 128 -5.58 7.29 6.36
C ILE A 128 -5.95 7.40 4.89
N VAL A 129 -7.18 7.79 4.62
CA VAL A 129 -7.64 8.19 3.30
C VAL A 129 -7.89 9.69 3.34
N LYS A 130 -7.13 10.45 2.56
CA LYS A 130 -7.13 11.91 2.63
C LYS A 130 -7.13 12.53 1.24
N GLU A 131 -7.90 13.61 1.09
CA GLU A 131 -7.94 14.38 -0.15
C GLU A 131 -6.55 14.95 -0.51
N GLY A 132 -6.19 14.88 -1.78
CA GLY A 132 -4.88 15.26 -2.31
C GLY A 132 -3.78 14.22 -2.10
N GLU A 133 -4.04 13.11 -1.42
CA GLU A 133 -3.06 12.07 -1.14
C GLU A 133 -3.37 10.75 -1.86
N GLN A 134 -2.40 9.85 -1.83
CA GLN A 134 -2.57 8.50 -2.39
C GLN A 134 -3.41 7.62 -1.47
N MET A 135 -4.22 6.75 -2.07
CA MET A 135 -4.87 5.65 -1.36
C MET A 135 -3.81 4.64 -0.85
N GLY A 136 -4.11 3.99 0.28
CA GLY A 136 -3.24 2.95 0.84
C GLY A 136 -2.11 3.49 1.73
N ASN A 137 -2.19 4.75 2.16
CA ASN A 137 -1.24 5.33 3.11
C ASN A 137 -1.40 4.71 4.49
N PHE A 138 -0.33 4.09 5.01
CA PHE A 138 -0.22 3.73 6.41
C PHE A 138 -0.05 5.00 7.24
N TYR A 139 -0.81 5.09 8.34
CA TYR A 139 -0.84 6.27 9.20
C TYR A 139 -0.76 5.88 10.66
N GLY A 140 0.28 6.32 11.35
CA GLY A 140 0.53 5.95 12.74
C GLY A 140 1.76 6.64 13.29
N PHE A 141 2.27 6.12 14.42
CA PHE A 141 3.46 6.64 15.07
C PHE A 141 4.73 6.09 14.42
N LYS A 142 5.67 6.97 14.11
CA LYS A 142 7.00 6.57 13.63
C LYS A 142 7.89 6.20 14.80
N SER A 143 8.11 4.90 15.01
CA SER A 143 9.08 4.41 15.98
C SER A 143 10.50 4.67 15.52
N ILE A 144 11.33 5.19 16.39
CA ILE A 144 12.74 5.51 16.12
C ILE A 144 13.69 4.80 17.06
N ASP A 145 13.22 4.37 18.24
CA ASP A 145 14.02 3.69 19.24
C ASP A 145 13.15 2.99 20.30
N VAL A 146 13.82 2.38 21.30
CA VAL A 146 13.26 1.90 22.55
C VAL A 146 14.02 2.49 23.73
N ASP A 147 13.31 2.84 24.79
CA ASP A 147 13.88 3.40 26.03
C ASP A 147 14.56 2.32 26.90
N GLU A 148 15.08 2.72 28.06
CA GLU A 148 15.75 1.83 29.01
C GLU A 148 14.82 0.73 29.57
N ASN A 149 13.51 0.94 29.50
CA ASN A 149 12.49 0.01 29.96
C ASN A 149 11.88 -0.83 28.83
N GLY A 150 12.39 -0.75 27.59
CA GLY A 150 11.85 -1.47 26.43
C GLY A 150 10.55 -0.89 25.88
N LYS A 151 10.23 0.38 26.19
CA LYS A 151 9.08 1.08 25.62
C LYS A 151 9.47 1.83 24.36
N TRP A 152 8.51 2.01 23.45
CA TRP A 152 8.74 2.74 22.20
C TRP A 152 9.12 4.21 22.44
N ILE A 153 10.14 4.66 21.74
CA ILE A 153 10.41 6.07 21.47
C ILE A 153 9.94 6.37 20.05
N ILE A 154 9.06 7.34 19.92
CA ILE A 154 8.48 7.78 18.65
C ILE A 154 9.04 9.14 18.22
N GLN A 155 8.93 9.45 16.95
CA GLN A 155 9.17 10.79 16.44
C GLN A 155 7.95 11.66 16.70
N GLY A 156 8.09 12.72 17.48
CA GLY A 156 7.05 13.72 17.68
C GLY A 156 6.80 14.56 16.44
N LYS A 157 5.72 15.34 16.43
CA LYS A 157 5.36 16.28 15.35
C LYS A 157 6.48 17.29 15.05
N ASP A 158 7.21 17.68 16.07
CA ASP A 158 8.35 18.60 16.00
C ASP A 158 9.65 17.95 15.50
N GLY A 159 9.61 16.64 15.19
CA GLY A 159 10.76 15.84 14.76
C GLY A 159 11.62 15.29 15.91
N ASN A 160 11.35 15.66 17.15
CA ASN A 160 12.13 15.24 18.31
C ASN A 160 11.70 13.84 18.83
N PRO A 161 12.63 13.09 19.48
CA PRO A 161 12.28 11.86 20.17
C PRO A 161 11.29 12.12 21.31
N LYS A 162 10.25 11.27 21.42
CA LYS A 162 9.22 11.35 22.44
C LYS A 162 8.87 9.94 22.94
N PRO A 163 8.79 9.70 24.26
CA PRO A 163 8.27 8.44 24.80
C PRO A 163 6.83 8.18 24.35
N ILE A 164 6.49 6.93 24.06
CA ILE A 164 5.15 6.55 23.61
C ILE A 164 4.04 6.93 24.60
N ASP A 165 4.33 6.95 25.89
CA ASP A 165 3.37 7.34 26.94
C ASP A 165 2.96 8.84 26.84
N GLN A 166 3.71 9.64 26.10
CA GLN A 166 3.44 11.07 25.86
C GLN A 166 2.89 11.33 24.45
N GLN A 167 2.48 10.27 23.75
CA GLN A 167 1.94 10.39 22.39
C GLN A 167 0.72 11.32 22.32
N GLN A 168 0.62 12.05 21.23
CA GLN A 168 -0.53 12.86 20.87
C GLN A 168 -1.00 12.49 19.45
N GLN A 169 -2.25 12.79 19.13
CA GLN A 169 -2.79 12.45 17.80
C GLN A 169 -2.00 13.14 16.67
N GLU A 170 -1.47 14.32 16.95
CA GLU A 170 -0.66 15.12 16.04
C GLU A 170 0.74 14.56 15.76
N ASP A 171 1.21 13.60 16.57
CA ASP A 171 2.48 12.90 16.36
C ASP A 171 2.36 11.79 15.30
N LYS A 172 1.13 11.43 14.91
CA LYS A 172 0.90 10.49 13.82
C LYS A 172 1.22 11.13 12.47
N MET A 173 1.80 10.32 11.60
CA MET A 173 2.18 10.73 10.25
C MET A 173 1.99 9.59 9.25
N VAL A 174 2.06 9.92 7.96
CA VAL A 174 2.11 8.90 6.91
C VAL A 174 3.44 8.16 7.04
N LEU A 175 3.36 6.85 7.29
CA LEU A 175 4.51 5.98 7.52
C LEU A 175 5.02 5.34 6.24
N GLY A 176 4.17 5.25 5.24
CA GLY A 176 4.42 4.64 3.95
C GLY A 176 3.15 4.29 3.21
N ASN A 177 3.25 3.47 2.16
CA ASN A 177 2.11 3.10 1.34
C ASN A 177 2.13 1.61 1.00
N GLY A 178 0.98 0.97 1.08
CA GLY A 178 0.82 -0.46 0.79
C GLY A 178 0.67 -0.80 -0.69
N LEU A 179 0.53 0.19 -1.57
CA LEU A 179 0.37 -0.03 -3.00
C LEU A 179 1.71 0.06 -3.73
N PRO A 180 2.14 -0.97 -4.46
CA PRO A 180 3.36 -0.93 -5.24
C PRO A 180 3.33 0.19 -6.28
N LYS A 181 4.44 0.93 -6.40
CA LYS A 181 4.57 1.99 -7.41
C LYS A 181 5.07 1.48 -8.75
N HIS A 182 5.84 0.40 -8.74
CA HIS A 182 6.45 -0.15 -9.93
C HIS A 182 6.23 -1.66 -9.99
N PHE A 183 5.91 -2.14 -11.16
CA PHE A 183 5.83 -3.56 -11.49
C PHE A 183 6.76 -3.85 -12.64
N LEU A 184 7.46 -4.96 -12.55
CA LEU A 184 8.39 -5.43 -13.57
C LEU A 184 8.08 -6.90 -13.86
N SER A 185 8.10 -7.29 -15.12
CA SER A 185 8.23 -8.69 -15.50
C SER A 185 9.27 -8.86 -16.61
N TRP A 186 9.96 -9.96 -16.56
CA TRP A 186 10.92 -10.35 -17.55
C TRP A 186 10.73 -11.83 -17.90
N ASP A 187 10.25 -12.06 -19.10
CA ASP A 187 9.93 -13.39 -19.61
C ASP A 187 10.94 -13.77 -20.68
N ASN A 188 11.50 -14.96 -20.59
CA ASN A 188 12.44 -15.52 -21.54
C ASN A 188 11.99 -16.91 -21.97
N THR A 189 11.95 -17.12 -23.28
CA THR A 189 11.70 -18.42 -23.90
C THR A 189 12.90 -18.81 -24.74
N PHE A 190 13.48 -19.95 -24.42
CA PHE A 190 14.58 -20.57 -25.16
C PHE A 190 14.06 -21.84 -25.80
N THR A 191 14.14 -21.93 -27.11
CA THR A 191 13.78 -23.13 -27.86
C THR A 191 15.05 -23.69 -28.50
N PHE A 192 15.41 -24.91 -28.18
CA PHE A 192 16.55 -25.61 -28.77
C PHE A 192 16.09 -26.98 -29.31
N LYS A 193 16.01 -27.10 -30.63
CA LYS A 193 15.45 -28.27 -31.31
C LYS A 193 14.04 -28.60 -30.79
N ASN A 194 13.91 -29.69 -30.04
CA ASN A 194 12.65 -30.20 -29.46
C ASN A 194 12.50 -29.85 -27.97
N PHE A 195 13.35 -29.02 -27.42
CA PHE A 195 13.33 -28.59 -26.01
C PHE A 195 12.98 -27.13 -25.90
N ASP A 196 12.08 -26.79 -24.99
CA ASP A 196 11.69 -25.44 -24.62
C ASP A 196 11.97 -25.19 -23.14
N LEU A 197 12.57 -24.03 -22.84
CA LEU A 197 12.78 -23.53 -21.49
C LEU A 197 12.16 -22.16 -21.37
N ASN A 198 11.22 -21.99 -20.41
CA ASN A 198 10.61 -20.71 -20.08
C ASN A 198 11.05 -20.24 -18.70
N LEU A 199 11.57 -19.03 -18.63
CA LEU A 199 11.94 -18.37 -17.38
C LEU A 199 11.18 -17.07 -17.24
N THR A 200 10.35 -16.97 -16.20
CA THR A 200 9.59 -15.77 -15.89
C THR A 200 10.02 -15.22 -14.54
N MET A 201 10.38 -13.93 -14.52
CA MET A 201 10.66 -13.17 -13.30
C MET A 201 9.62 -12.07 -13.16
N ARG A 202 9.10 -11.85 -11.95
CA ARG A 202 8.14 -10.78 -11.65
C ARG A 202 8.55 -10.09 -10.35
N GLY A 203 8.36 -8.78 -10.32
CA GLY A 203 8.64 -7.99 -9.13
C GLY A 203 7.67 -6.82 -8.98
N ALA A 204 7.39 -6.49 -7.73
CA ALA A 204 6.66 -5.29 -7.34
C ALA A 204 7.53 -4.51 -6.35
N PHE A 205 7.61 -3.18 -6.52
CA PHE A 205 8.60 -2.36 -5.82
C PHE A 205 7.98 -1.08 -5.25
N LYS A 206 8.67 -0.51 -4.25
CA LYS A 206 8.30 0.73 -3.55
C LYS A 206 6.91 0.66 -2.92
N TYR A 207 6.71 -0.35 -2.08
CA TYR A 207 5.54 -0.48 -1.22
C TYR A 207 5.95 -1.08 0.13
N GLN A 208 5.03 -1.07 1.07
CA GLN A 208 5.23 -1.62 2.41
C GLN A 208 4.12 -2.60 2.73
N ILE A 209 4.39 -3.53 3.63
CA ILE A 209 3.40 -4.46 4.17
C ILE A 209 3.38 -4.32 5.68
N LEU A 210 2.20 -4.17 6.25
CA LEU A 210 2.03 -4.26 7.70
C LEU A 210 2.08 -5.72 8.13
N ASN A 211 3.07 -6.08 8.93
CA ASN A 211 3.20 -7.40 9.52
C ASN A 211 2.33 -7.49 10.79
N THR A 212 1.05 -7.77 10.60
CA THR A 212 0.09 -7.89 11.71
C THR A 212 0.40 -9.04 12.66
N PRO A 213 0.87 -10.23 12.22
CA PRO A 213 1.33 -11.26 13.15
C PRO A 213 2.40 -10.78 14.12
N ARG A 214 3.42 -10.07 13.63
CA ARG A 214 4.45 -9.49 14.50
C ARG A 214 3.86 -8.49 15.50
N LEU A 215 2.99 -7.60 15.01
CA LEU A 215 2.33 -6.59 15.84
C LEU A 215 1.53 -7.23 16.99
N TYR A 216 0.87 -8.38 16.75
CA TYR A 216 0.07 -9.08 17.77
C TYR A 216 0.88 -10.00 18.68
N TYR A 217 1.96 -10.61 18.20
CA TYR A 217 2.62 -11.72 18.88
C TYR A 217 4.09 -11.48 19.25
N GLU A 218 4.65 -10.31 18.97
CA GLU A 218 6.02 -9.93 19.38
C GLU A 218 6.11 -9.09 20.64
N VAL A 219 4.97 -8.68 21.22
CA VAL A 219 4.97 -7.98 22.52
C VAL A 219 4.74 -8.99 23.63
N PRO A 220 5.69 -9.18 24.58
CA PRO A 220 5.64 -10.26 25.59
C PRO A 220 4.38 -10.26 26.44
N VAL A 221 3.74 -9.10 26.64
CA VAL A 221 2.52 -8.98 27.49
C VAL A 221 1.23 -9.36 26.81
N SER A 222 1.26 -9.47 25.50
CA SER A 222 0.03 -9.20 24.74
C SER A 222 -1.09 -10.21 24.88
N LEU A 223 -0.83 -11.42 25.39
CA LEU A 223 -1.88 -12.44 25.40
C LEU A 223 -1.73 -13.38 26.60
N ALA A 224 -2.50 -13.12 27.65
CA ALA A 224 -2.68 -14.04 28.75
C ALA A 224 -3.11 -15.47 28.31
N HIS A 225 -3.50 -15.63 27.04
CA HIS A 225 -4.08 -16.86 26.46
C HIS A 225 -3.52 -17.23 25.09
N GLY A 226 -2.46 -16.58 24.59
CA GLY A 226 -1.88 -16.81 23.28
C GLY A 226 -0.40 -17.18 23.32
N ASN A 227 0.07 -17.85 22.29
CA ASN A 227 1.50 -18.07 22.10
C ASN A 227 2.16 -16.80 21.56
N LEU A 228 3.39 -16.53 22.01
CA LEU A 228 4.25 -15.50 21.48
C LEU A 228 5.10 -16.05 20.32
N MET A 229 5.52 -15.17 19.44
CA MET A 229 6.57 -15.50 18.47
C MET A 229 7.91 -15.66 19.22
N ALA A 230 8.77 -16.52 18.73
CA ALA A 230 10.13 -16.70 19.30
C ALA A 230 10.91 -15.37 19.31
N THR A 231 10.65 -14.50 18.33
CA THR A 231 11.26 -13.17 18.20
C THR A 231 10.76 -12.13 19.20
N ALA A 232 9.76 -12.45 20.04
CA ALA A 232 9.23 -11.50 21.04
C ALA A 232 10.28 -11.05 22.07
N TYR A 233 11.33 -11.86 22.26
CA TYR A 233 12.43 -11.57 23.18
C TYR A 233 13.71 -11.12 22.48
N ASP A 234 13.66 -10.92 21.16
CA ASP A 234 14.80 -10.41 20.42
C ASP A 234 14.99 -8.90 20.66
N PRO A 235 16.23 -8.41 20.63
CA PRO A 235 16.51 -6.98 20.75
C PRO A 235 15.88 -6.17 19.62
N VAL A 236 15.07 -5.19 19.97
CA VAL A 236 14.53 -4.20 19.02
C VAL A 236 15.57 -3.10 18.82
N PHE A 237 15.80 -2.69 17.58
CA PHE A 237 16.86 -1.76 17.18
C PHE A 237 18.27 -2.16 17.69
N GLY A 238 18.49 -3.47 17.87
CA GLY A 238 19.76 -4.00 18.38
C GLY A 238 20.07 -3.67 19.85
N LYS A 239 19.07 -3.18 20.61
CA LYS A 239 19.26 -2.73 22.00
C LYS A 239 18.71 -3.71 23.01
N ARG A 240 17.41 -3.87 23.07
CA ARG A 240 16.71 -4.72 24.05
C ARG A 240 15.35 -5.17 23.57
N PRO A 241 14.77 -6.23 24.13
CA PRO A 241 13.40 -6.63 23.87
C PRO A 241 12.38 -5.58 24.30
N LEU A 242 11.17 -5.65 23.75
CA LEU A 242 10.04 -4.86 24.21
C LEU A 242 9.65 -5.27 25.64
N ASN A 243 9.14 -4.31 26.39
CA ASN A 243 8.70 -4.52 27.76
C ASN A 243 7.42 -5.39 27.80
N ASP A 244 7.36 -6.31 28.78
CA ASP A 244 6.25 -7.20 29.02
C ASP A 244 4.99 -6.51 29.62
N HIS A 245 5.13 -5.26 30.05
CA HIS A 245 4.02 -4.42 30.55
C HIS A 245 3.56 -3.36 29.53
N GLN A 246 4.12 -3.37 28.32
CA GLN A 246 3.75 -2.43 27.30
C GLN A 246 2.44 -2.84 26.60
N GLU A 247 1.51 -1.89 26.45
CA GLU A 247 0.34 -2.09 25.61
C GLU A 247 0.74 -2.29 24.15
N LEU A 248 -0.07 -3.08 23.42
CA LEU A 248 0.10 -3.24 21.98
C LEU A 248 -0.09 -1.90 21.28
N GLN A 249 0.91 -1.47 20.54
CA GLN A 249 0.92 -0.21 19.83
C GLN A 249 1.24 -0.43 18.35
N TYR A 250 0.42 0.13 17.49
CA TYR A 250 0.72 0.20 16.06
C TYR A 250 1.76 1.30 15.80
N VAL A 251 2.96 0.88 15.47
CA VAL A 251 4.08 1.76 15.13
C VAL A 251 4.75 1.32 13.82
N SER A 252 5.57 2.18 13.24
CA SER A 252 6.25 1.92 11.96
C SER A 252 7.19 0.71 11.98
N TYR A 253 7.64 0.25 13.13
CA TYR A 253 8.48 -0.95 13.29
C TYR A 253 7.87 -2.21 12.66
N TYR A 254 6.54 -2.31 12.65
CA TYR A 254 5.82 -3.44 12.06
C TYR A 254 5.52 -3.29 10.57
N LEU A 255 5.95 -2.18 9.96
CA LEU A 255 5.92 -2.01 8.51
C LEU A 255 7.22 -2.55 7.93
N SER A 256 7.15 -3.64 7.18
CA SER A 256 8.30 -4.13 6.44
C SER A 256 8.53 -3.23 5.23
N LEU A 257 9.72 -2.65 5.15
CA LEU A 257 10.23 -2.09 3.91
C LEU A 257 10.58 -3.26 2.99
N ILE A 258 9.75 -3.51 1.98
CA ILE A 258 10.20 -4.32 0.84
C ILE A 258 11.06 -3.40 -0.02
N HIS A 259 12.23 -3.08 0.49
CA HIS A 259 13.37 -2.75 -0.32
C HIS A 259 14.08 -4.09 -0.57
N ILE A 260 14.36 -4.40 -1.82
CA ILE A 260 15.50 -5.26 -2.10
C ILE A 260 16.64 -4.54 -1.37
N SER A 261 17.02 -5.08 -0.22
CA SER A 261 18.19 -4.58 0.51
C SER A 261 19.34 -4.65 -0.47
N GLU A 262 19.98 -3.53 -0.70
CA GLU A 262 21.31 -3.55 -1.28
C GLU A 262 22.13 -4.51 -0.43
N PRO A 263 22.86 -5.46 -1.04
CA PRO A 263 23.76 -6.31 -0.29
C PRO A 263 24.81 -5.38 0.34
N THR A 264 24.82 -5.34 1.67
CA THR A 264 25.90 -4.75 2.44
C THR A 264 27.13 -5.61 2.35
#